data_2bbee6fd65e15b115a4ac2ce6ad265dd
#
_entry.id   2bbee6fd65e15b115a4ac2ce6ad265dd
#
_cell.length_a   1.000
_cell.length_b   1.000
_cell.length_c   1.000
_cell.angle_alpha   90.00
_cell.angle_beta   90.00
_cell.angle_gamma   90.00
#
_symmetry.space_group_name_H-M   'P 1'
#
loop_
_entity.id
_entity.type
_entity.pdbx_description
1 polymer ?
#
loop_
_entity_poly.entity_id
_entity_poly.type
_entity_poly.pdbx_seq_one_letter_code
_entity_poly.pdbx_strand_id
1 'polypeptide(L)'
;MKQKEINKVEIRNLQKEDYDQLASSFTRVYADGSDVFWTPEQIDKLIRIFPEGQIVTVVDDKIVGCALSIIVNYNDVKNDHTYAQVTGNETFDTHTRKGNILYGIEVFIHPDYRGLRLARRMYEYRKELCEKLNLK
;
A
#
# COMPACT_ATOMS: atom_id res chain seq x y z
N MET A 1 28.45 -8.13 10.49
CA MET A 1 27.65 -8.15 9.27
C MET A 1 27.80 -6.83 8.55
N LYS A 2 28.17 -6.89 7.29
CA LYS A 2 28.29 -5.67 6.50
C LYS A 2 26.94 -4.99 6.35
N GLN A 3 26.90 -3.71 6.63
CA GLN A 3 25.73 -2.90 6.35
C GLN A 3 25.53 -2.86 4.83
N LYS A 4 24.31 -3.11 4.41
CA LYS A 4 24.00 -3.09 2.98
C LYS A 4 24.21 -1.69 2.43
N GLU A 5 25.00 -1.59 1.39
CA GLU A 5 25.21 -0.32 0.70
C GLU A 5 23.98 -0.02 -0.15
N ILE A 6 23.28 1.05 0.19
CA ILE A 6 22.06 1.43 -0.52
C ILE A 6 22.36 2.65 -1.38
N ASN A 7 22.22 2.48 -2.69
CA ASN A 7 22.52 3.53 -3.66
C ASN A 7 21.28 4.31 -4.08
N LYS A 8 20.11 3.66 -4.10
CA LYS A 8 18.91 4.29 -4.63
C LYS A 8 17.68 3.84 -3.87
N VAL A 9 16.90 4.81 -3.40
CA VAL A 9 15.58 4.57 -2.81
C VAL A 9 14.56 5.34 -3.63
N GLU A 10 13.49 4.67 -4.02
CA GLU A 10 12.45 5.26 -4.85
C GLU A 10 11.08 4.87 -4.31
N ILE A 11 10.15 5.82 -4.29
CA ILE A 11 8.75 5.52 -4.06
C ILE A 11 8.02 5.85 -5.35
N ARG A 12 7.31 4.86 -5.88
CA ARG A 12 6.59 5.02 -7.14
C ARG A 12 5.27 4.28 -7.09
N ASN A 13 4.46 4.48 -8.09
CA ASN A 13 3.20 3.77 -8.20
C ASN A 13 3.44 2.31 -8.52
N LEU A 14 2.57 1.46 -7.98
CA LEU A 14 2.58 0.03 -8.23
C LEU A 14 2.18 -0.24 -9.68
N GLN A 15 2.92 -1.13 -10.34
CA GLN A 15 2.62 -1.60 -11.67
C GLN A 15 2.19 -3.06 -11.62
N LYS A 16 1.43 -3.48 -12.60
CA LYS A 16 0.97 -4.87 -12.69
C LYS A 16 2.13 -5.87 -12.65
N GLU A 17 3.22 -5.53 -13.30
CA GLU A 17 4.43 -6.36 -13.40
C GLU A 17 5.14 -6.54 -12.07
N ASP A 18 4.83 -5.70 -11.08
CA ASP A 18 5.45 -5.74 -9.75
C ASP A 18 4.88 -6.84 -8.85
N TYR A 19 3.78 -7.47 -9.24
CA TYR A 19 3.01 -8.35 -8.36
C TYR A 19 3.86 -9.45 -7.73
N ASP A 20 4.64 -10.17 -8.53
CA ASP A 20 5.41 -11.31 -8.03
C ASP A 20 6.44 -10.90 -6.98
N GLN A 21 7.15 -9.79 -7.21
CA GLN A 21 8.11 -9.27 -6.23
C GLN A 21 7.41 -8.80 -4.97
N LEU A 22 6.27 -8.12 -5.12
CA LEU A 22 5.52 -7.60 -3.99
C LEU A 22 5.00 -8.74 -3.12
N ALA A 23 4.43 -9.78 -3.72
CA ALA A 23 3.94 -10.95 -3.00
C ALA A 23 5.07 -11.68 -2.28
N SER A 24 6.25 -11.74 -2.89
CA SER A 24 7.44 -12.34 -2.28
C SER A 24 7.90 -11.55 -1.06
N SER A 25 7.90 -10.21 -1.15
CA SER A 25 8.24 -9.36 -0.01
C SER A 25 7.24 -9.51 1.13
N PHE A 26 5.96 -9.61 0.81
CA PHE A 26 4.91 -9.85 1.81
C PHE A 26 5.17 -11.14 2.57
N THR A 27 5.53 -12.20 1.85
CA THR A 27 5.83 -13.51 2.48
C THR A 27 6.98 -13.39 3.48
N ARG A 28 7.97 -12.56 3.18
CA ARG A 28 9.10 -12.34 4.10
C ARG A 28 8.68 -11.58 5.36
N VAL A 29 7.73 -10.66 5.23
CA VAL A 29 7.22 -9.89 6.39
C VAL A 29 6.38 -10.78 7.30
N TYR A 30 5.56 -11.66 6.72
CA TYR A 30 4.64 -12.53 7.43
C TYR A 30 5.08 -13.99 7.30
N ALA A 31 6.32 -14.25 7.70
CA ALA A 31 6.97 -15.55 7.49
C ALA A 31 6.33 -16.70 8.26
N ASP A 32 5.45 -16.41 9.23
CA ASP A 32 4.73 -17.46 9.96
C ASP A 32 3.60 -18.09 9.14
N GLY A 33 3.32 -17.56 7.95
CA GLY A 33 2.30 -18.09 7.06
C GLY A 33 0.87 -17.86 7.53
N SER A 34 0.68 -17.02 8.55
CA SER A 34 -0.66 -16.74 9.08
C SER A 34 -1.51 -15.89 8.14
N ASP A 35 -0.87 -15.14 7.24
CA ASP A 35 -1.54 -14.25 6.30
C ASP A 35 -1.22 -14.63 4.87
N VAL A 36 -2.18 -14.39 3.99
CA VAL A 36 -2.05 -14.59 2.55
C VAL A 36 -2.14 -13.23 1.88
N PHE A 37 -1.24 -12.98 0.93
CA PHE A 37 -1.27 -11.73 0.20
C PHE A 37 -2.49 -11.65 -0.72
N TRP A 38 -2.84 -10.43 -1.11
CA TRP A 38 -3.94 -10.16 -2.03
C TRP A 38 -3.73 -10.91 -3.36
N THR A 39 -4.82 -11.33 -4.00
CA THR A 39 -4.73 -12.02 -5.28
C THR A 39 -4.31 -11.08 -6.40
N PRO A 40 -3.77 -11.60 -7.52
CA PRO A 40 -3.46 -10.75 -8.68
C PRO A 40 -4.68 -9.96 -9.17
N GLU A 41 -5.87 -10.55 -9.12
CA GLU A 41 -7.10 -9.89 -9.55
C GLU A 41 -7.45 -8.70 -8.65
N GLN A 42 -7.26 -8.86 -7.34
CA GLN A 42 -7.50 -7.78 -6.38
C GLN A 42 -6.53 -6.62 -6.61
N ILE A 43 -5.26 -6.93 -6.80
CA ILE A 43 -4.23 -5.92 -7.05
C ILE A 43 -4.48 -5.21 -8.39
N ASP A 44 -4.84 -5.97 -9.44
CA ASP A 44 -5.19 -5.38 -10.73
C ASP A 44 -6.36 -4.40 -10.60
N LYS A 45 -7.36 -4.77 -9.81
CA LYS A 45 -8.52 -3.89 -9.58
C LYS A 45 -8.09 -2.59 -8.89
N LEU A 46 -7.25 -2.67 -7.85
CA LEU A 46 -6.76 -1.47 -7.15
C LEU A 46 -6.01 -0.55 -8.10
N ILE A 47 -5.13 -1.11 -8.94
CA ILE A 47 -4.38 -0.31 -9.92
C ILE A 47 -5.32 0.36 -10.91
N ARG A 48 -6.37 -0.35 -11.34
CA ARG A 48 -7.32 0.16 -12.30
C ARG A 48 -8.19 1.28 -11.73
N ILE A 49 -8.70 1.11 -10.50
CA ILE A 49 -9.65 2.07 -9.93
C ILE A 49 -8.97 3.27 -9.26
N PHE A 50 -7.75 3.08 -8.73
CA PHE A 50 -7.06 4.14 -7.99
C PHE A 50 -5.54 3.95 -8.09
N PRO A 51 -4.98 4.14 -9.28
CA PRO A 51 -3.53 3.89 -9.47
C PRO A 51 -2.63 4.79 -8.63
N GLU A 52 -3.00 6.05 -8.42
CA GLU A 52 -2.16 6.99 -7.67
C GLU A 52 -2.08 6.66 -6.18
N GLY A 53 -3.00 5.86 -5.66
CA GLY A 53 -3.00 5.46 -4.24
C GLY A 53 -2.27 4.17 -3.95
N GLN A 54 -1.78 3.47 -4.99
CA GLN A 54 -1.06 2.22 -4.81
C GLN A 54 0.41 2.48 -5.05
N ILE A 55 1.20 2.44 -3.97
CA ILE A 55 2.62 2.78 -4.04
C ILE A 55 3.48 1.64 -3.54
N VAL A 56 4.68 1.56 -4.10
CA VAL A 56 5.72 0.62 -3.66
C VAL A 56 6.98 1.39 -3.30
N THR A 57 7.74 0.83 -2.37
CA THR A 57 9.07 1.30 -2.02
C THR A 57 10.07 0.38 -2.68
N VAL A 58 10.98 0.98 -3.45
CA VAL A 58 11.99 0.26 -4.23
C VAL A 58 13.36 0.66 -3.73
N VAL A 59 14.18 -0.31 -3.35
CA VAL A 59 15.56 -0.08 -2.93
C VAL A 59 16.46 -0.87 -3.86
N ASP A 60 17.32 -0.16 -4.59
CA ASP A 60 18.24 -0.75 -5.55
C ASP A 60 17.53 -1.75 -6.48
N ASP A 61 16.41 -1.30 -7.07
CA ASP A 61 15.59 -2.04 -8.02
C ASP A 61 14.82 -3.22 -7.43
N LYS A 62 14.78 -3.35 -6.09
CA LYS A 62 13.99 -4.38 -5.41
C LYS A 62 12.81 -3.77 -4.70
N ILE A 63 11.64 -4.36 -4.86
CA ILE A 63 10.45 -3.94 -4.13
C ILE A 63 10.54 -4.49 -2.71
N VAL A 64 10.56 -3.59 -1.73
CA VAL A 64 10.75 -3.95 -0.33
C VAL A 64 9.57 -3.54 0.56
N GLY A 65 8.57 -2.91 -0.02
CA GLY A 65 7.40 -2.52 0.74
C GLY A 65 6.33 -1.91 -0.13
N CYS A 66 5.17 -1.69 0.47
CA CYS A 66 4.07 -1.05 -0.24
C CYS A 66 3.14 -0.32 0.72
N ALA A 67 2.33 0.55 0.17
CA ALA A 67 1.16 1.11 0.83
C ALA A 67 0.01 1.09 -0.18
N LEU A 68 -1.03 0.35 0.13
CA LEU A 68 -2.22 0.23 -0.71
C LEU A 68 -3.37 0.97 -0.06
N SER A 69 -4.20 1.64 -0.85
CA SER A 69 -5.25 2.52 -0.33
C SER A 69 -6.47 2.55 -1.23
N ILE A 70 -7.58 2.97 -0.65
CA ILE A 70 -8.79 3.36 -1.39
C ILE A 70 -9.28 4.69 -0.82
N ILE A 71 -10.17 5.34 -1.53
CA ILE A 71 -10.82 6.56 -1.06
C ILE A 71 -12.24 6.20 -0.65
N VAL A 72 -12.64 6.61 0.55
CA VAL A 72 -13.99 6.35 1.07
C VAL A 72 -14.56 7.63 1.67
N ASN A 73 -15.87 7.62 1.95
CA ASN A 73 -16.52 8.73 2.62
C ASN A 73 -16.42 8.56 4.13
N TYR A 74 -16.00 9.63 4.83
CA TYR A 74 -15.93 9.62 6.28
C TYR A 74 -17.26 9.23 6.91
N ASN A 75 -18.38 9.73 6.37
CA ASN A 75 -19.72 9.44 6.90
C ASN A 75 -20.04 7.95 6.87
N ASP A 76 -19.46 7.21 5.95
CA ASP A 76 -19.71 5.77 5.83
C ASP A 76 -18.87 4.95 6.81
N VAL A 77 -17.78 5.51 7.36
CA VAL A 77 -16.84 4.76 8.20
C VAL A 77 -16.64 5.36 9.59
N LYS A 78 -17.28 6.48 9.89
CA LYS A 78 -17.06 7.21 11.16
C LYS A 78 -17.56 6.48 12.41
N ASN A 79 -18.51 5.57 12.25
CA ASN A 79 -19.04 4.75 13.33
C ASN A 79 -18.36 3.38 13.31
N ASP A 80 -18.78 2.50 14.21
CA ASP A 80 -18.23 1.16 14.27
C ASP A 80 -18.23 0.50 12.90
N HIS A 81 -17.05 0.26 12.37
CA HIS A 81 -16.89 -0.40 11.07
C HIS A 81 -15.85 -1.51 11.17
N THR A 82 -16.00 -2.53 10.35
CA THR A 82 -14.98 -3.56 10.20
C THR A 82 -14.15 -3.29 8.94
N TYR A 83 -12.95 -3.86 8.90
CA TYR A 83 -12.11 -3.81 7.71
C TYR A 83 -12.87 -4.33 6.49
N ALA A 84 -13.62 -5.43 6.67
CA ALA A 84 -14.43 -6.01 5.60
C ALA A 84 -15.47 -5.02 5.09
N GLN A 85 -16.14 -4.30 5.98
CA GLN A 85 -17.15 -3.30 5.59
C GLN A 85 -16.53 -2.17 4.78
N VAL A 86 -15.40 -1.65 5.25
CA VAL A 86 -14.72 -0.53 4.56
C VAL A 86 -14.23 -0.95 3.18
N THR A 87 -13.72 -2.16 3.04
CA THR A 87 -13.20 -2.65 1.76
C THR A 87 -14.26 -3.32 0.88
N GLY A 88 -15.53 -3.34 1.32
CA GLY A 88 -16.59 -4.01 0.56
C GLY A 88 -16.35 -5.50 0.47
N ASN A 89 -15.98 -6.15 1.58
CA ASN A 89 -15.59 -7.56 1.65
C ASN A 89 -14.42 -7.86 0.71
N GLU A 90 -13.47 -6.91 0.68
CA GLU A 90 -12.24 -7.01 -0.10
C GLU A 90 -12.46 -6.96 -1.62
N THR A 91 -13.64 -6.49 -2.05
CA THR A 91 -13.92 -6.22 -3.46
C THR A 91 -13.48 -4.82 -3.87
N PHE A 92 -13.27 -3.94 -2.88
CA PHE A 92 -12.93 -2.52 -3.06
C PHE A 92 -14.03 -1.72 -3.76
N ASP A 93 -15.25 -2.25 -3.80
CA ASP A 93 -16.39 -1.56 -4.40
C ASP A 93 -16.83 -0.33 -3.58
N THR A 94 -16.34 -0.21 -2.34
CA THR A 94 -16.57 0.96 -1.50
C THR A 94 -15.73 2.17 -1.93
N HIS A 95 -14.71 1.95 -2.76
CA HIS A 95 -13.88 3.04 -3.26
C HIS A 95 -14.72 4.04 -4.07
N THR A 96 -14.51 5.34 -3.79
CA THR A 96 -15.16 6.40 -4.55
C THR A 96 -14.23 7.61 -4.63
N ARG A 97 -13.99 8.11 -5.83
CA ARG A 97 -13.17 9.30 -6.03
C ARG A 97 -13.81 10.56 -5.47
N LYS A 98 -15.09 10.50 -5.15
CA LYS A 98 -15.82 11.60 -4.50
C LYS A 98 -15.72 11.56 -2.97
N GLY A 99 -15.03 10.56 -2.44
CA GLY A 99 -14.81 10.44 -1.00
C GLY A 99 -13.83 11.48 -0.47
N ASN A 100 -13.70 11.52 0.84
CA ASN A 100 -12.88 12.53 1.52
C ASN A 100 -11.80 11.97 2.43
N ILE A 101 -11.66 10.65 2.52
CA ILE A 101 -10.64 10.00 3.34
C ILE A 101 -9.86 8.99 2.50
N LEU A 102 -8.53 9.04 2.65
CA LEU A 102 -7.66 7.98 2.14
C LEU A 102 -7.57 6.88 3.20
N TYR A 103 -8.08 5.70 2.87
CA TYR A 103 -8.09 4.56 3.79
C TYR A 103 -7.00 3.58 3.39
N GLY A 104 -6.03 3.34 4.30
CA GLY A 104 -4.95 2.40 4.07
C GLY A 104 -5.41 0.97 4.29
N ILE A 105 -5.24 0.12 3.29
CA ILE A 105 -5.65 -1.29 3.36
C ILE A 105 -4.48 -2.23 3.60
N GLU A 106 -3.27 -1.83 3.23
CA GLU A 106 -2.06 -2.62 3.46
C GLU A 106 -0.85 -1.70 3.49
N VAL A 107 0.00 -1.85 4.51
CA VAL A 107 1.28 -1.15 4.59
C VAL A 107 2.30 -2.10 5.19
N PHE A 108 3.40 -2.34 4.49
CA PHE A 108 4.49 -3.12 5.07
C PHE A 108 5.84 -2.71 4.48
N ILE A 109 6.90 -3.02 5.24
CA ILE A 109 8.29 -2.89 4.81
C ILE A 109 8.99 -4.22 5.12
N HIS A 110 9.73 -4.74 4.16
CA HIS A 110 10.53 -5.95 4.31
C HIS A 110 11.48 -5.79 5.52
N PRO A 111 11.58 -6.81 6.39
CA PRO A 111 12.36 -6.70 7.63
C PRO A 111 13.81 -6.26 7.44
N ASP A 112 14.45 -6.70 6.35
CA ASP A 112 15.87 -6.37 6.08
C ASP A 112 16.08 -4.89 5.77
N TYR A 113 15.00 -4.14 5.51
CA TYR A 113 15.06 -2.74 5.12
C TYR A 113 14.42 -1.80 6.14
N ARG A 114 14.06 -2.32 7.31
CA ARG A 114 13.54 -1.50 8.40
C ARG A 114 14.68 -0.64 8.98
N GLY A 115 14.31 0.50 9.55
CA GLY A 115 15.28 1.41 10.13
C GLY A 115 15.89 2.40 9.15
N LEU A 116 15.49 2.38 7.89
CA LEU A 116 15.96 3.29 6.85
C LEU A 116 14.98 4.44 6.60
N ARG A 117 14.04 4.63 7.51
CA ARG A 117 12.97 5.66 7.41
C ARG A 117 12.10 5.51 6.17
N LEU A 118 12.01 4.29 5.64
CA LEU A 118 11.19 4.04 4.43
C LEU A 118 9.71 4.21 4.71
N ALA A 119 9.23 3.78 5.87
CA ALA A 119 7.84 3.96 6.26
C ALA A 119 7.49 5.45 6.33
N ARG A 120 8.42 6.27 6.84
CA ARG A 120 8.23 7.72 6.90
C ARG A 120 8.16 8.32 5.49
N ARG A 121 9.00 7.85 4.57
CA ARG A 121 8.95 8.30 3.18
C ARG A 121 7.63 7.97 2.51
N MET A 122 7.10 6.76 2.76
CA MET A 122 5.78 6.40 2.25
C MET A 122 4.69 7.26 2.86
N TYR A 123 4.78 7.55 4.14
CA TYR A 123 3.83 8.44 4.82
C TYR A 123 3.83 9.83 4.20
N GLU A 124 5.01 10.39 3.98
CA GLU A 124 5.14 11.72 3.37
C GLU A 124 4.56 11.74 1.95
N TYR A 125 4.80 10.69 1.18
CA TYR A 125 4.25 10.54 -0.17
C TYR A 125 2.72 10.54 -0.13
N ARG A 126 2.15 9.77 0.79
CA ARG A 126 0.70 9.67 0.93
C ARG A 126 0.09 10.98 1.44
N LYS A 127 0.81 11.68 2.30
CA LYS A 127 0.38 12.99 2.78
C LYS A 127 0.30 13.99 1.63
N GLU A 128 1.30 14.01 0.76
CA GLU A 128 1.28 14.85 -0.44
C GLU A 128 0.12 14.47 -1.36
N LEU A 129 -0.13 13.17 -1.51
CA LEU A 129 -1.26 12.69 -2.30
C LEU A 129 -2.58 13.19 -1.72
N CYS A 130 -2.75 13.11 -0.40
CA CYS A 130 -3.95 13.61 0.27
C CYS A 130 -4.14 15.10 0.03
N GLU A 131 -3.08 15.88 0.11
CA GLU A 131 -3.13 17.32 -0.16
C GLU A 131 -3.54 17.59 -1.61
N LYS A 132 -2.94 16.85 -2.54
CA LYS A 132 -3.21 16.97 -3.97
C LYS A 132 -4.67 16.63 -4.33
N LEU A 133 -5.23 15.63 -3.66
CA LEU A 133 -6.60 15.16 -3.89
C LEU A 133 -7.61 15.76 -2.93
N ASN A 134 -7.17 16.66 -2.04
CA ASN A 134 -8.02 17.30 -1.02
C ASN A 134 -8.68 16.26 -0.11
N LEU A 135 -7.90 15.29 0.36
CA LEU A 135 -8.35 14.24 1.28
C LEU A 135 -7.82 14.45 2.69
N LYS A 136 -8.41 13.77 3.62
CA LYS A 136 -7.96 13.74 5.01
C LYS A 136 -7.30 12.42 5.38
#